data_4320514026cfd4ee8d7ada63012496ed
#
_entry.id   4320514026cfd4ee8d7ada63012496ed
#
_cell.length_a   1.000
_cell.length_b   1.000
_cell.length_c   1.000
_cell.angle_alpha   90.00
_cell.angle_beta   90.00
_cell.angle_gamma   90.00
#
_symmetry.space_group_name_H-M   'P 1'
#
loop_
_entity.id
_entity.type
_entity.pdbx_description
1 polymer ?
#
loop_
_entity_poly.entity_id
_entity_poly.type
_entity_poly.pdbx_seq_one_letter_code
_entity_poly.pdbx_strand_id
1 'polypeptide(L)'
;MSEELKFLGFKKDIVVLDDIIPQEMADSVEEKVIADIFPWYLLRDIEKSKLTEKDNFRVVNDENTVNTLQLGHGIYNMEDVGQEINSNMYAQVHAICDYCCQKFDIKPSYIRQKFNLLGQNSSIKEGKYNTPHIDNRWFNSYSMIYYVNDSDGDTIIFNEMGGKDITKRPDKLTIKKRITPKKNRAILFRGDYFHTSTNPTKSEKRIVLNVNLTDINE
;
A
#
# COMPACT_ATOMS: atom_id res chain seq x y z
N MET A 1 19.19 11.75 -8.47
CA MET A 1 18.99 11.12 -7.15
C MET A 1 19.53 12.09 -6.12
N SER A 2 18.72 12.53 -5.15
CA SER A 2 19.16 13.49 -4.14
C SER A 2 20.22 12.87 -3.22
N GLU A 3 21.11 13.70 -2.64
CA GLU A 3 22.13 13.22 -1.68
C GLU A 3 21.49 12.53 -0.47
N GLU A 4 20.30 13.01 -0.06
CA GLU A 4 19.52 12.45 1.04
C GLU A 4 19.07 11.00 0.79
N LEU A 5 18.66 10.68 -0.43
CA LEU A 5 18.30 9.30 -0.81
C LEU A 5 19.50 8.34 -0.71
N LYS A 6 20.69 8.80 -1.09
CA LYS A 6 21.93 8.02 -0.97
C LYS A 6 22.30 7.74 0.48
N PHE A 7 22.10 8.72 1.36
CA PHE A 7 22.42 8.60 2.78
C PHE A 7 21.54 7.56 3.49
N LEU A 8 20.27 7.45 3.05
CA LEU A 8 19.30 6.50 3.62
C LEU A 8 19.31 5.12 2.95
N GLY A 9 20.18 4.88 1.95
CA GLY A 9 20.25 3.60 1.23
C GLY A 9 19.15 3.37 0.20
N PHE A 10 18.26 4.34 -0.05
CA PHE A 10 17.19 4.19 -1.04
C PHE A 10 17.65 4.59 -2.44
N LYS A 11 17.50 3.68 -3.41
CA LYS A 11 17.76 3.97 -4.82
C LYS A 11 16.61 4.72 -5.48
N LYS A 12 15.39 4.56 -4.97
CA LYS A 12 14.15 5.07 -5.59
C LYS A 12 13.31 5.83 -4.57
N ASP A 13 12.80 7.00 -4.95
CA ASP A 13 11.89 7.79 -4.12
C ASP A 13 10.43 7.38 -4.34
N ILE A 14 9.85 7.77 -5.49
CA ILE A 14 8.52 7.35 -5.92
C ILE A 14 8.58 7.03 -7.41
N VAL A 15 8.27 5.80 -7.78
CA VAL A 15 8.19 5.35 -9.17
C VAL A 15 6.77 4.91 -9.48
N VAL A 16 6.27 5.29 -10.66
CA VAL A 16 4.94 4.90 -11.16
C VAL A 16 5.14 4.30 -12.54
N LEU A 17 4.64 3.10 -12.77
CA LEU A 17 4.71 2.40 -14.06
C LEU A 17 3.32 1.88 -14.43
N ASP A 18 2.92 2.11 -15.68
CA ASP A 18 1.70 1.56 -16.28
C ASP A 18 2.03 0.27 -17.04
N ASP A 19 1.02 -0.55 -17.24
CA ASP A 19 1.08 -1.80 -18.03
C ASP A 19 2.27 -2.67 -17.61
N ILE A 20 2.40 -2.82 -16.27
CA ILE A 20 3.61 -3.35 -15.64
C ILE A 20 3.75 -4.87 -15.78
N ILE A 21 2.63 -5.60 -15.89
CA ILE A 21 2.57 -7.06 -16.10
C ILE A 21 1.81 -7.38 -17.39
N PRO A 22 1.95 -8.62 -17.94
CA PRO A 22 1.14 -9.04 -19.08
C PRO A 22 -0.36 -8.88 -18.83
N GLN A 23 -1.11 -8.42 -19.84
CA GLN A 23 -2.53 -8.09 -19.70
C GLN A 23 -3.36 -9.30 -19.23
N GLU A 24 -3.06 -10.50 -19.72
CA GLU A 24 -3.76 -11.72 -19.30
C GLU A 24 -3.59 -12.02 -17.81
N MET A 25 -2.41 -11.67 -17.23
CA MET A 25 -2.21 -11.79 -15.78
C MET A 25 -3.02 -10.74 -15.03
N ALA A 26 -3.08 -9.51 -15.54
CA ALA A 26 -3.88 -8.45 -14.94
C ALA A 26 -5.38 -8.78 -14.96
N ASP A 27 -5.87 -9.32 -16.08
CA ASP A 27 -7.27 -9.75 -16.22
C ASP A 27 -7.58 -10.92 -15.28
N SER A 28 -6.71 -11.93 -15.25
CA SER A 28 -6.89 -13.12 -14.40
C SER A 28 -6.93 -12.79 -12.90
N VAL A 29 -6.10 -11.86 -12.41
CA VAL A 29 -6.14 -11.48 -11.00
C VAL A 29 -7.39 -10.67 -10.68
N GLU A 30 -7.78 -9.73 -11.54
CA GLU A 30 -9.02 -8.97 -11.35
C GLU A 30 -10.23 -9.90 -11.29
N GLU A 31 -10.41 -10.78 -12.29
CA GLU A 31 -11.52 -11.73 -12.34
C GLU A 31 -11.63 -12.55 -11.05
N LYS A 32 -10.51 -13.03 -10.53
CA LYS A 32 -10.51 -13.84 -9.30
C LYS A 32 -10.91 -13.06 -8.06
N VAL A 33 -10.38 -11.83 -7.90
CA VAL A 33 -10.63 -11.05 -6.67
C VAL A 33 -11.99 -10.36 -6.65
N ILE A 34 -12.66 -10.22 -7.81
CA ILE A 34 -14.03 -9.72 -7.87
C ILE A 34 -15.10 -10.81 -7.82
N ALA A 35 -14.69 -12.09 -7.92
CA ALA A 35 -15.64 -13.21 -7.89
C ALA A 35 -16.36 -13.28 -6.53
N ASP A 36 -17.64 -13.63 -6.54
CA ASP A 36 -18.50 -13.70 -5.35
C ASP A 36 -17.97 -14.63 -4.27
N ILE A 37 -17.19 -15.64 -4.66
CA ILE A 37 -16.59 -16.63 -3.74
C ILE A 37 -15.23 -16.18 -3.18
N PHE A 38 -14.69 -15.02 -3.59
CA PHE A 38 -13.40 -14.55 -3.08
C PHE A 38 -13.53 -14.13 -1.61
N PRO A 39 -12.68 -14.65 -0.70
CA PRO A 39 -12.86 -14.43 0.74
C PRO A 39 -12.32 -13.07 1.16
N TRP A 40 -13.16 -12.06 1.16
CA TRP A 40 -12.90 -10.77 1.73
C TRP A 40 -13.23 -10.74 3.22
N TYR A 41 -12.30 -10.25 4.04
CA TYR A 41 -12.46 -10.13 5.49
C TYR A 41 -12.59 -8.67 5.89
N LEU A 42 -13.56 -8.36 6.76
CA LEU A 42 -13.73 -7.02 7.30
C LEU A 42 -12.57 -6.66 8.23
N LEU A 43 -11.84 -5.61 7.87
CA LEU A 43 -10.84 -5.00 8.72
C LEU A 43 -11.51 -3.91 9.55
N ARG A 44 -11.82 -4.20 10.83
CA ARG A 44 -12.57 -3.29 11.71
C ARG A 44 -11.82 -2.02 12.08
N ASP A 45 -10.50 -2.11 12.13
CA ASP A 45 -9.60 -0.98 12.40
C ASP A 45 -8.31 -1.21 11.63
N ILE A 46 -8.14 -0.48 10.54
CA ILE A 46 -7.00 -0.64 9.64
C ILE A 46 -5.68 -0.47 10.40
N GLU A 47 -5.70 0.37 11.46
CA GLU A 47 -4.49 0.80 12.15
C GLU A 47 -4.55 0.67 13.68
N LYS A 48 -5.73 0.50 14.29
CA LYS A 48 -5.86 0.52 15.77
C LYS A 48 -5.72 -0.83 16.45
N SER A 49 -6.11 -1.94 15.80
CA SER A 49 -6.22 -3.25 16.47
C SER A 49 -4.88 -3.89 16.84
N LYS A 50 -3.77 -3.39 16.29
CA LYS A 50 -2.40 -3.89 16.55
C LYS A 50 -1.45 -2.81 17.07
N LEU A 51 -1.91 -1.56 17.21
CA LEU A 51 -1.06 -0.48 17.69
C LEU A 51 -1.04 -0.51 19.22
N THR A 52 0.11 -0.85 19.78
CA THR A 52 0.43 -0.54 21.18
C THR A 52 0.63 0.97 21.33
N GLU A 53 0.61 1.51 22.56
CA GLU A 53 0.96 2.92 22.80
C GLU A 53 2.31 3.32 22.18
N LYS A 54 3.25 2.35 22.05
CA LYS A 54 4.55 2.54 21.41
C LYS A 54 4.48 2.69 19.88
N ASP A 55 3.37 2.34 19.24
CA ASP A 55 3.17 2.40 17.79
C ASP A 55 2.34 3.59 17.32
N ASN A 56 1.87 4.38 18.26
CA ASN A 56 0.95 5.48 18.01
C ASN A 56 1.51 6.58 17.08
N PHE A 57 2.83 6.63 16.88
CA PHE A 57 3.51 7.56 15.96
C PHE A 57 3.38 7.16 14.47
N ARG A 58 2.94 5.93 14.17
CA ARG A 58 2.77 5.45 12.79
C ARG A 58 1.49 5.93 12.11
N VAL A 59 0.64 6.57 12.85
CA VAL A 59 -0.70 6.99 12.40
C VAL A 59 -0.91 8.46 12.72
N VAL A 60 -1.41 9.21 11.75
CA VAL A 60 -1.78 10.62 11.91
C VAL A 60 -3.27 10.77 11.67
N ASN A 61 -3.95 11.44 12.59
CA ASN A 61 -5.33 11.87 12.39
C ASN A 61 -5.37 13.40 12.38
N ASP A 62 -5.82 13.97 11.29
CA ASP A 62 -6.03 15.40 11.14
C ASP A 62 -7.49 15.71 10.79
N GLU A 63 -7.80 16.96 10.53
CA GLU A 63 -9.15 17.42 10.18
C GLU A 63 -9.69 16.83 8.86
N ASN A 64 -8.83 16.30 7.99
CA ASN A 64 -9.20 15.69 6.72
C ASN A 64 -9.38 14.18 6.81
N THR A 65 -9.01 13.59 7.92
CA THR A 65 -9.10 12.14 8.12
C THR A 65 -10.54 11.69 8.27
N VAL A 66 -10.92 10.66 7.52
CA VAL A 66 -12.16 9.91 7.66
C VAL A 66 -11.85 8.46 8.02
N ASN A 67 -12.74 7.85 8.78
CA ASN A 67 -12.62 6.43 9.12
C ASN A 67 -13.65 5.64 8.34
N THR A 68 -13.20 4.86 7.36
CA THR A 68 -14.07 4.06 6.51
C THR A 68 -13.76 2.57 6.67
N LEU A 69 -14.74 1.74 6.35
CA LEU A 69 -14.55 0.29 6.36
C LEU A 69 -13.64 -0.13 5.21
N GLN A 70 -12.73 -1.03 5.50
CA GLN A 70 -11.89 -1.69 4.50
C GLN A 70 -12.05 -3.20 4.60
N LEU A 71 -12.08 -3.85 3.44
CA LEU A 71 -11.94 -5.29 3.35
C LEU A 71 -10.52 -5.64 2.97
N GLY A 72 -10.03 -6.76 3.49
CA GLY A 72 -8.69 -7.25 3.21
C GLY A 72 -8.65 -8.75 3.00
N HIS A 73 -7.65 -9.21 2.24
CA HIS A 73 -7.33 -10.62 2.07
C HIS A 73 -5.81 -10.81 2.14
N GLY A 74 -5.35 -11.46 3.21
CA GLY A 74 -3.92 -11.73 3.42
C GLY A 74 -3.41 -12.81 2.48
N ILE A 75 -2.25 -12.59 1.89
CA ILE A 75 -1.57 -13.54 1.00
C ILE A 75 -0.36 -14.15 1.70
N TYR A 76 0.51 -13.28 2.23
CA TYR A 76 1.77 -13.64 2.83
C TYR A 76 2.13 -12.68 3.97
N ASN A 77 2.70 -13.21 5.05
CA ASN A 77 3.22 -12.43 6.16
C ASN A 77 4.47 -13.08 6.76
N MET A 78 5.47 -12.27 7.09
CA MET A 78 6.73 -12.70 7.73
C MET A 78 6.91 -12.12 9.14
N GLU A 79 6.01 -11.24 9.62
CA GLU A 79 6.33 -10.33 10.72
C GLU A 79 6.41 -10.97 12.12
N ASP A 80 5.60 -12.00 12.47
CA ASP A 80 5.45 -12.36 13.90
C ASP A 80 5.79 -13.81 14.29
N VAL A 81 5.68 -14.77 13.39
CA VAL A 81 5.83 -16.21 13.71
C VAL A 81 6.59 -17.02 12.63
N GLY A 82 7.31 -16.34 11.77
CA GLY A 82 7.90 -16.93 10.57
C GLY A 82 7.05 -16.73 9.33
N GLN A 83 7.41 -17.43 8.25
CA GLN A 83 6.70 -17.30 6.97
C GLN A 83 5.30 -17.93 7.03
N GLU A 84 4.28 -17.13 6.80
CA GLU A 84 2.89 -17.60 6.68
C GLU A 84 2.34 -17.35 5.29
N ILE A 85 1.90 -18.43 4.62
CA ILE A 85 1.13 -18.37 3.38
C ILE A 85 -0.34 -18.55 3.73
N ASN A 86 -1.12 -17.48 3.54
CA ASN A 86 -2.52 -17.39 4.00
C ASN A 86 -3.54 -17.53 2.87
N SER A 87 -3.11 -17.79 1.63
CA SER A 87 -4.00 -17.82 0.47
C SER A 87 -3.53 -18.81 -0.60
N ASN A 88 -4.49 -19.45 -1.25
CA ASN A 88 -4.24 -20.25 -2.44
C ASN A 88 -3.84 -19.41 -3.67
N MET A 89 -3.98 -18.10 -3.60
CA MET A 89 -3.49 -17.17 -4.61
C MET A 89 -2.00 -16.83 -4.48
N TYR A 90 -1.30 -17.35 -3.46
CA TYR A 90 0.09 -17.00 -3.18
C TYR A 90 0.99 -17.07 -4.42
N ALA A 91 0.99 -18.20 -5.13
CA ALA A 91 1.85 -18.38 -6.30
C ALA A 91 1.58 -17.34 -7.42
N GLN A 92 0.30 -17.04 -7.70
CA GLN A 92 -0.07 -16.04 -8.69
C GLN A 92 0.33 -14.63 -8.26
N VAL A 93 0.04 -14.28 -7.01
CA VAL A 93 0.38 -12.96 -6.46
C VAL A 93 1.89 -12.77 -6.39
N HIS A 94 2.62 -13.80 -5.97
CA HIS A 94 4.09 -13.76 -5.92
C HIS A 94 4.70 -13.51 -7.31
N ALA A 95 4.20 -14.19 -8.34
CA ALA A 95 4.63 -13.95 -9.72
C ALA A 95 4.36 -12.50 -10.18
N ILE A 96 3.19 -11.93 -9.84
CA ILE A 96 2.89 -10.53 -10.13
C ILE A 96 3.88 -9.60 -9.43
N CYS A 97 4.16 -9.87 -8.14
CA CYS A 97 5.12 -9.08 -7.37
C CYS A 97 6.53 -9.14 -7.97
N ASP A 98 6.98 -10.33 -8.40
CA ASP A 98 8.29 -10.50 -9.03
C ASP A 98 8.39 -9.74 -10.35
N TYR A 99 7.35 -9.79 -11.19
CA TYR A 99 7.28 -8.97 -12.42
C TYR A 99 7.40 -7.48 -12.11
N CYS A 100 6.63 -7.00 -11.14
CA CYS A 100 6.70 -5.60 -10.72
C CYS A 100 8.10 -5.23 -10.21
N CYS A 101 8.67 -6.05 -9.35
CA CYS A 101 9.99 -5.81 -8.77
C CYS A 101 11.10 -5.81 -9.84
N GLN A 102 11.02 -6.72 -10.83
CA GLN A 102 11.93 -6.72 -11.97
C GLN A 102 11.85 -5.41 -12.76
N LYS A 103 10.64 -4.90 -13.03
CA LYS A 103 10.44 -3.61 -13.73
C LYS A 103 10.91 -2.41 -12.90
N PHE A 104 10.80 -2.50 -11.59
CA PHE A 104 11.32 -1.49 -10.67
C PHE A 104 12.83 -1.61 -10.42
N ASP A 105 13.49 -2.66 -10.93
CA ASP A 105 14.90 -2.96 -10.66
C ASP A 105 15.16 -3.12 -9.15
N ILE A 106 14.33 -3.94 -8.51
CA ILE A 106 14.37 -4.32 -7.10
C ILE A 106 14.57 -5.83 -6.99
N LYS A 107 15.48 -6.27 -6.13
CA LYS A 107 15.59 -7.68 -5.74
C LYS A 107 14.88 -7.87 -4.39
N PRO A 108 13.62 -8.36 -4.40
CA PRO A 108 12.79 -8.28 -3.23
C PRO A 108 13.12 -9.32 -2.16
N SER A 109 13.02 -8.89 -0.88
CA SER A 109 12.69 -9.75 0.23
C SER A 109 11.31 -9.29 0.75
N TYR A 110 10.31 -10.14 0.59
CA TYR A 110 8.93 -9.79 0.91
C TYR A 110 8.68 -9.86 2.41
N ILE A 111 8.03 -8.83 2.94
CA ILE A 111 7.60 -8.75 4.34
C ILE A 111 6.11 -9.11 4.44
N ARG A 112 5.29 -8.52 3.56
CA ARG A 112 3.84 -8.73 3.57
C ARG A 112 3.25 -8.53 2.17
N GLN A 113 2.24 -9.35 1.86
CA GLN A 113 1.42 -9.21 0.64
C GLN A 113 -0.05 -9.35 1.04
N LYS A 114 -0.89 -8.39 0.67
CA LYS A 114 -2.33 -8.43 0.92
C LYS A 114 -3.12 -7.65 -0.12
N PHE A 115 -4.30 -8.13 -0.46
CA PHE A 115 -5.30 -7.31 -1.15
C PHE A 115 -6.06 -6.43 -0.17
N ASN A 116 -6.37 -5.21 -0.60
CA ASN A 116 -7.25 -4.29 0.09
C ASN A 116 -8.36 -3.84 -0.86
N LEU A 117 -9.59 -3.78 -0.36
CA LEU A 117 -10.77 -3.28 -1.08
C LEU A 117 -11.42 -2.16 -0.29
N LEU A 118 -11.66 -1.05 -0.97
CA LEU A 118 -12.52 0.04 -0.52
C LEU A 118 -13.73 0.13 -1.43
N GLY A 119 -14.91 0.15 -0.85
CA GLY A 119 -16.16 0.37 -1.58
C GLY A 119 -16.41 1.84 -1.87
N GLN A 120 -17.31 2.09 -2.80
CA GLN A 120 -17.80 3.43 -3.11
C GLN A 120 -18.36 4.13 -1.87
N ASN A 121 -18.00 5.40 -1.70
CA ASN A 121 -18.56 6.24 -0.67
C ASN A 121 -18.74 7.68 -1.18
N SER A 122 -19.87 7.92 -1.82
CA SER A 122 -20.23 9.22 -2.40
C SER A 122 -20.50 10.32 -1.37
N SER A 123 -20.59 9.97 -0.08
CA SER A 123 -20.79 10.96 1.00
C SER A 123 -19.48 11.61 1.46
N ILE A 124 -18.33 11.07 1.07
CA ILE A 124 -17.03 11.64 1.42
C ILE A 124 -16.81 12.93 0.63
N LYS A 125 -16.57 14.03 1.36
CA LYS A 125 -16.30 15.34 0.76
C LYS A 125 -14.91 15.35 0.10
N GLU A 126 -14.78 16.17 -0.92
CA GLU A 126 -13.49 16.46 -1.56
C GLU A 126 -12.42 16.89 -0.51
N GLY A 127 -11.21 16.45 -0.71
CA GLY A 127 -10.09 16.74 0.20
C GLY A 127 -9.97 15.77 1.39
N LYS A 128 -10.99 14.96 1.68
CA LYS A 128 -10.93 13.95 2.74
C LYS A 128 -10.20 12.68 2.28
N TYR A 129 -9.57 12.00 3.24
CA TYR A 129 -8.82 10.77 3.03
C TYR A 129 -8.88 9.85 4.25
N ASN A 130 -8.61 8.57 4.04
CA ASN A 130 -8.49 7.61 5.13
C ASN A 130 -7.28 7.93 6.02
N THR A 131 -7.15 7.29 7.17
CA THR A 131 -6.09 7.54 8.14
C THR A 131 -4.69 7.41 7.52
N PRO A 132 -3.89 8.49 7.46
CA PRO A 132 -2.50 8.44 7.03
C PRO A 132 -1.64 7.60 7.97
N HIS A 133 -0.77 6.78 7.40
CA HIS A 133 0.07 5.86 8.15
C HIS A 133 1.38 5.54 7.42
N ILE A 134 2.30 4.91 8.12
CA ILE A 134 3.44 4.18 7.55
C ILE A 134 3.20 2.68 7.72
N ASP A 135 3.54 1.89 6.71
CA ASP A 135 3.19 0.47 6.67
C ASP A 135 3.96 -0.38 7.69
N ASN A 136 5.26 -0.13 7.88
CA ASN A 136 6.06 -0.94 8.78
C ASN A 136 7.20 -0.14 9.44
N ARG A 137 7.89 -0.77 10.41
CA ARG A 137 9.00 -0.19 11.16
C ARG A 137 10.37 -0.47 10.57
N TRP A 138 10.43 -1.29 9.51
CA TRP A 138 11.69 -1.69 8.95
C TRP A 138 12.32 -0.55 8.16
N PHE A 139 13.58 -0.28 8.46
CA PHE A 139 14.37 0.69 7.71
C PHE A 139 14.72 0.10 6.35
N ASN A 140 14.86 0.95 5.36
CA ASN A 140 15.15 0.58 3.98
C ASN A 140 14.07 -0.32 3.37
N SER A 141 12.81 -0.18 3.82
CA SER A 141 11.69 -0.88 3.21
C SER A 141 11.01 -0.01 2.15
N TYR A 142 10.41 -0.70 1.20
CA TYR A 142 9.53 -0.12 0.19
C TYR A 142 8.10 -0.57 0.42
N SER A 143 7.16 0.31 0.10
CA SER A 143 5.76 -0.02 -0.13
C SER A 143 5.52 -0.04 -1.63
N MET A 144 5.01 -1.15 -2.14
CA MET A 144 4.56 -1.31 -3.52
C MET A 144 3.05 -1.48 -3.53
N ILE A 145 2.38 -0.73 -4.40
CA ILE A 145 0.93 -0.88 -4.62
C ILE A 145 0.70 -1.19 -6.09
N TYR A 146 0.10 -2.35 -6.36
CA TYR A 146 -0.40 -2.72 -7.67
C TYR A 146 -1.91 -2.51 -7.72
N TYR A 147 -2.40 -1.74 -8.70
CA TYR A 147 -3.82 -1.44 -8.88
C TYR A 147 -4.46 -2.52 -9.75
N VAL A 148 -5.43 -3.22 -9.17
CA VAL A 148 -6.13 -4.32 -9.82
C VAL A 148 -7.18 -3.82 -10.80
N ASN A 149 -7.83 -2.70 -10.48
CA ASN A 149 -8.88 -2.09 -11.31
C ASN A 149 -8.71 -0.57 -11.41
N ASP A 150 -9.38 0.02 -12.39
CA ASP A 150 -9.55 1.47 -12.48
C ASP A 150 -10.45 1.97 -11.35
N SER A 151 -10.10 3.12 -10.76
CA SER A 151 -10.89 3.74 -9.71
C SER A 151 -10.56 5.21 -9.57
N ASP A 152 -11.48 5.99 -9.02
CA ASP A 152 -11.28 7.39 -8.62
C ASP A 152 -10.85 7.55 -7.14
N GLY A 153 -10.60 6.43 -6.46
CA GLY A 153 -10.05 6.44 -5.09
C GLY A 153 -8.52 6.48 -5.08
N ASP A 154 -7.94 7.66 -4.88
CA ASP A 154 -6.50 7.89 -5.01
C ASP A 154 -5.66 7.22 -3.91
N THR A 155 -4.38 7.00 -4.22
CA THR A 155 -3.31 6.87 -3.23
C THR A 155 -2.65 8.22 -3.04
N ILE A 156 -2.48 8.66 -1.79
CA ILE A 156 -1.82 9.92 -1.43
C ILE A 156 -0.54 9.60 -0.67
N ILE A 157 0.57 10.18 -1.11
CA ILE A 157 1.87 10.12 -0.43
C ILE A 157 2.19 11.52 0.06
N PHE A 158 2.61 11.64 1.32
CA PHE A 158 2.96 12.91 1.96
C PHE A 158 4.47 13.17 1.95
N ASN A 159 4.88 14.41 2.16
CA ASN A 159 6.29 14.76 2.29
C ASN A 159 6.89 14.29 3.61
N GLU A 160 6.06 14.19 4.62
CA GLU A 160 6.47 13.79 5.96
C GLU A 160 6.77 12.29 6.01
N MET A 161 7.81 11.96 6.75
CA MET A 161 8.34 10.61 6.86
C MET A 161 8.30 10.14 8.30
N GLY A 162 8.06 8.84 8.46
CA GLY A 162 8.32 8.11 9.67
C GLY A 162 9.77 7.59 9.68
N GLY A 163 10.46 7.55 10.83
CA GLY A 163 11.84 7.05 10.91
C GLY A 163 12.16 6.40 12.25
N LYS A 164 13.44 5.97 12.40
CA LYS A 164 13.96 5.32 13.63
C LYS A 164 13.67 6.12 14.90
N ASP A 165 13.77 7.42 14.78
CA ASP A 165 13.72 8.36 15.90
C ASP A 165 12.41 9.12 15.99
N ILE A 166 11.33 8.60 15.37
CA ILE A 166 10.03 9.24 15.50
C ILE A 166 9.51 9.03 16.91
N THR A 167 9.87 9.96 17.74
CA THR A 167 9.27 10.17 19.06
C THR A 167 8.06 11.10 19.00
N LYS A 168 7.82 11.74 17.85
CA LYS A 168 6.73 12.68 17.65
C LYS A 168 6.05 12.44 16.29
N ARG A 169 4.74 12.56 16.29
CA ARG A 169 3.96 12.63 15.05
C ARG A 169 4.22 13.96 14.35
N PRO A 170 4.19 14.01 13.02
CA PRO A 170 4.12 15.30 12.33
C PRO A 170 2.83 16.03 12.72
N ASP A 171 2.95 17.33 13.00
CA ASP A 171 1.82 18.19 13.36
C ASP A 171 0.89 18.44 12.15
N LYS A 172 1.45 18.36 10.95
CA LYS A 172 0.75 18.60 9.68
C LYS A 172 1.34 17.70 8.58
N LEU A 173 0.46 17.20 7.73
CA LEU A 173 0.84 16.47 6.54
C LEU A 173 0.67 17.34 5.30
N THR A 174 1.65 17.29 4.38
CA THR A 174 1.64 17.99 3.11
C THR A 174 1.74 16.99 1.95
N ILE A 175 0.84 17.11 0.99
CA ILE A 175 0.76 16.15 -0.12
C ILE A 175 1.99 16.29 -1.01
N LYS A 176 2.76 15.20 -1.14
CA LYS A 176 3.88 15.07 -2.07
C LYS A 176 3.40 14.60 -3.44
N LYS A 177 2.56 13.57 -3.45
CA LYS A 177 2.03 13.00 -4.69
C LYS A 177 0.66 12.38 -4.48
N ARG A 178 -0.19 12.52 -5.49
CA ARG A 178 -1.50 11.89 -5.59
C ARG A 178 -1.50 10.99 -6.83
N ILE A 179 -1.89 9.74 -6.69
CA ILE A 179 -1.86 8.74 -7.77
C ILE A 179 -3.24 8.11 -7.90
N THR A 180 -3.87 8.34 -9.03
CA THR A 180 -5.16 7.73 -9.35
C THR A 180 -4.96 6.28 -9.80
N PRO A 181 -5.71 5.32 -9.24
CA PRO A 181 -5.69 3.93 -9.69
C PRO A 181 -6.00 3.80 -11.18
N LYS A 182 -5.15 3.04 -11.87
CA LYS A 182 -5.36 2.55 -13.22
C LYS A 182 -5.05 1.05 -13.20
N LYS A 183 -5.92 0.24 -13.77
CA LYS A 183 -5.67 -1.20 -13.90
C LYS A 183 -4.28 -1.43 -14.50
N ASN A 184 -3.56 -2.41 -13.96
CA ASN A 184 -2.20 -2.77 -14.38
C ASN A 184 -1.15 -1.66 -14.18
N ARG A 185 -1.44 -0.68 -13.31
CA ARG A 185 -0.45 0.28 -12.80
C ARG A 185 0.16 -0.22 -11.51
N ALA A 186 1.45 -0.04 -11.33
CA ALA A 186 2.06 -0.18 -10.00
C ALA A 186 2.83 1.08 -9.61
N ILE A 187 2.91 1.30 -8.31
CA ILE A 187 3.75 2.32 -7.71
C ILE A 187 4.69 1.68 -6.70
N LEU A 188 5.91 2.17 -6.65
CA LEU A 188 6.90 1.84 -5.63
C LEU A 188 7.34 3.13 -4.96
N PHE A 189 7.36 3.14 -3.63
CA PHE A 189 7.83 4.28 -2.85
C PHE A 189 8.45 3.81 -1.53
N ARG A 190 9.22 4.69 -0.90
CA ARG A 190 9.85 4.43 0.40
C ARG A 190 8.79 4.12 1.44
N GLY A 191 8.97 3.04 2.19
CA GLY A 191 8.03 2.58 3.22
C GLY A 191 7.93 3.49 4.45
N ASP A 192 8.85 4.46 4.59
CA ASP A 192 8.85 5.45 5.65
C ASP A 192 8.03 6.73 5.33
N TYR A 193 7.52 6.90 4.10
CA TYR A 193 6.57 7.97 3.81
C TYR A 193 5.22 7.73 4.46
N PHE A 194 4.67 8.76 5.12
CA PHE A 194 3.24 8.74 5.41
C PHE A 194 2.45 8.69 4.12
N HIS A 195 1.49 7.80 4.07
CA HIS A 195 0.62 7.63 2.91
C HIS A 195 -0.77 7.20 3.34
N THR A 196 -1.72 7.36 2.43
CA THR A 196 -3.12 6.99 2.65
C THR A 196 -3.83 6.72 1.33
N SER A 197 -5.11 6.39 1.42
CA SER A 197 -6.01 6.25 0.28
C SER A 197 -7.28 7.07 0.47
N THR A 198 -7.97 7.34 -0.63
CA THR A 198 -9.35 7.81 -0.59
C THR A 198 -10.29 6.69 -1.03
N ASN A 199 -11.53 6.71 -0.55
CA ASN A 199 -12.56 5.87 -1.13
C ASN A 199 -12.91 6.39 -2.53
N PRO A 200 -13.30 5.51 -3.45
CA PRO A 200 -13.91 5.94 -4.69
C PRO A 200 -15.25 6.62 -4.42
N THR A 201 -15.53 7.67 -5.17
CA THR A 201 -16.81 8.40 -5.08
C THR A 201 -17.73 8.12 -6.26
N LYS A 202 -17.18 7.72 -7.40
CA LYS A 202 -17.87 7.38 -8.65
C LYS A 202 -17.71 5.91 -8.99
N SER A 203 -16.52 5.36 -8.86
CA SER A 203 -16.25 3.95 -9.10
C SER A 203 -16.85 3.10 -7.98
N GLU A 204 -17.36 1.93 -8.29
CA GLU A 204 -17.98 1.02 -7.34
C GLU A 204 -16.98 0.58 -6.25
N LYS A 205 -15.73 0.34 -6.65
CA LYS A 205 -14.70 -0.20 -5.77
C LYS A 205 -13.29 0.24 -6.18
N ARG A 206 -12.38 0.15 -5.23
CA ARG A 206 -10.95 0.28 -5.40
C ARG A 206 -10.28 -0.96 -4.81
N ILE A 207 -9.62 -1.74 -5.66
CA ILE A 207 -8.89 -2.94 -5.24
C ILE A 207 -7.40 -2.75 -5.54
N VAL A 208 -6.57 -3.00 -4.54
CA VAL A 208 -5.11 -2.95 -4.67
C VAL A 208 -4.46 -4.16 -4.03
N LEU A 209 -3.33 -4.58 -4.59
CA LEU A 209 -2.38 -5.45 -3.92
C LEU A 209 -1.32 -4.55 -3.25
N ASN A 210 -1.31 -4.55 -1.92
CA ASN A 210 -0.31 -3.85 -1.10
C ASN A 210 0.80 -4.83 -0.74
N VAL A 211 2.04 -4.45 -0.99
CA VAL A 211 3.23 -5.25 -0.76
C VAL A 211 4.25 -4.44 0.00
N ASN A 212 4.74 -4.99 1.10
CA ASN A 212 5.88 -4.44 1.82
C ASN A 212 7.09 -5.34 1.57
N LEU A 213 8.22 -4.74 1.26
CA LEU A 213 9.43 -5.46 0.88
C LEU A 213 10.69 -4.65 1.20
N THR A 214 11.83 -5.32 1.24
CA THR A 214 13.16 -4.70 1.20
C THR A 214 13.87 -5.07 -0.10
N ASP A 215 14.82 -4.24 -0.53
CA ASP A 215 15.74 -4.62 -1.61
C ASP A 215 16.98 -5.26 -0.99
N ILE A 216 17.27 -6.51 -1.31
CA ILE A 216 18.43 -7.22 -0.75
C ILE A 216 19.77 -6.74 -1.31
N ASN A 217 19.76 -5.81 -2.26
CA ASN A 217 20.95 -5.14 -2.80
C ASN A 217 21.23 -3.78 -2.14
N GLU A 218 20.44 -3.38 -1.13
CA GLU A 218 20.59 -2.11 -0.38
C GLU A 218 21.08 -2.30 1.05
#